data_7215f138b99c9444825d67bdfab34eee
#
_entry.id   7215f138b99c9444825d67bdfab34eee
#
_cell.length_a   1.000
_cell.length_b   1.000
_cell.length_c   1.000
_cell.angle_alpha   90.00
_cell.angle_beta   90.00
_cell.angle_gamma   90.00
#
_symmetry.space_group_name_H-M   'P 1'
#
loop_
_entity.id
_entity.type
_entity.pdbx_description
1 polymer ?
#
loop_
_entity_poly.entity_id
_entity_poly.type
_entity_poly.pdbx_seq_one_letter_code
_entity_poly.pdbx_strand_id
1 'polypeptide(L)'
;MYENAYDDGAYEEDQGPFWHDQLDKAAKVFDKWEKRGKKVVRRYRDERDAIEMPRMKFNILWSNISVLFPALYGRMAKPEVSRRFMDSDPVGRLASTMLERVVEYEVTQFNDFDSAMRGVVEDRLLPGRGTAWVRYEPIIVGQEPPEAATGIEPDEGIEITNTEEIERVDSAHSPVDYVYWTDFLHSPARTWDEVWWVSRWVYMTPEEGIERFGDVFKNVPLHDQNDDIDSKNPMTAKATYGKKAKVAEIWNKRTKKVCWVAKGYPQA
;
A
#
# COMPACT_ATOMS: atom_id res chain seq x y z
N MET A 1 15.45 -30.90 11.74
CA MET A 1 16.36 -30.70 10.61
C MET A 1 15.55 -31.00 9.35
N TYR A 2 14.81 -30.00 8.85
CA TYR A 2 14.10 -30.10 7.56
C TYR A 2 14.85 -29.18 6.59
N GLU A 3 15.75 -29.79 5.82
CA GLU A 3 16.32 -29.16 4.63
C GLU A 3 15.19 -28.96 3.63
N ASN A 4 14.72 -27.72 3.48
CA ASN A 4 13.88 -27.32 2.38
C ASN A 4 14.78 -27.19 1.14
N ALA A 5 14.81 -28.24 0.34
CA ALA A 5 15.31 -28.18 -1.03
C ALA A 5 14.37 -27.25 -1.84
N TYR A 6 14.63 -25.96 -1.82
CA TYR A 6 14.12 -25.03 -2.81
C TYR A 6 15.22 -24.79 -3.84
N ASP A 7 14.94 -25.26 -5.03
CA ASP A 7 15.75 -25.05 -6.22
C ASP A 7 15.81 -23.54 -6.52
N ASP A 8 16.87 -22.88 -6.07
CA ASP A 8 17.12 -21.45 -6.26
C ASP A 8 17.46 -21.07 -7.72
N GLY A 9 17.53 -22.04 -8.63
CA GLY A 9 18.04 -21.85 -9.99
C GLY A 9 17.01 -21.47 -11.06
N ALA A 10 15.70 -21.59 -10.78
CA ALA A 10 14.65 -21.44 -11.81
C ALA A 10 13.92 -20.09 -11.79
N TYR A 11 14.30 -19.16 -10.92
CA TYR A 11 13.50 -17.96 -10.66
C TYR A 11 14.09 -16.65 -11.20
N GLU A 12 15.18 -16.67 -11.97
CA GLU A 12 15.89 -15.43 -12.30
C GLU A 12 15.56 -14.79 -13.65
N GLU A 13 14.94 -15.46 -14.61
CA GLU A 13 14.92 -14.90 -15.98
C GLU A 13 13.59 -14.45 -16.55
N ASP A 14 12.42 -14.73 -15.94
CA ASP A 14 11.16 -14.15 -16.41
C ASP A 14 10.07 -14.14 -15.31
N GLN A 15 10.21 -13.26 -14.36
CA GLN A 15 9.29 -13.18 -13.21
C GLN A 15 7.90 -12.63 -13.57
N GLY A 16 7.76 -11.89 -14.65
CA GLY A 16 6.51 -11.27 -15.06
C GLY A 16 5.36 -12.27 -15.27
N PRO A 17 5.49 -13.24 -16.18
CA PRO A 17 4.44 -14.21 -16.44
C PRO A 17 4.08 -15.08 -15.23
N PHE A 18 5.06 -15.41 -14.40
CA PHE A 18 4.83 -16.14 -13.15
C PHE A 18 3.92 -15.35 -12.20
N TRP A 19 4.23 -14.06 -11.99
CA TRP A 19 3.44 -13.22 -11.10
C TRP A 19 2.05 -12.93 -11.64
N HIS A 20 1.90 -12.78 -12.96
CA HIS A 20 0.58 -12.69 -13.58
C HIS A 20 -0.28 -13.93 -13.28
N ASP A 21 0.28 -15.13 -13.42
CA ASP A 21 -0.43 -16.38 -13.11
C ASP A 21 -0.80 -16.47 -11.62
N GLN A 22 0.11 -16.07 -10.72
CA GLN A 22 -0.17 -16.05 -9.28
C GLN A 22 -1.28 -15.07 -8.91
N LEU A 23 -1.26 -13.86 -9.48
CA LEU A 23 -2.31 -12.85 -9.28
C LEU A 23 -3.66 -13.34 -9.79
N ASP A 24 -3.70 -13.95 -10.97
CA ASP A 24 -4.92 -14.51 -11.56
C ASP A 24 -5.47 -15.68 -10.74
N LYS A 25 -4.62 -16.55 -10.23
CA LYS A 25 -5.04 -17.64 -9.32
C LYS A 25 -5.65 -17.09 -8.05
N ALA A 26 -5.01 -16.10 -7.43
CA ALA A 26 -5.53 -15.45 -6.24
C ALA A 26 -6.87 -14.75 -6.52
N ALA A 27 -6.98 -13.99 -7.61
CA ALA A 27 -8.21 -13.33 -8.00
C ALA A 27 -9.38 -14.33 -8.18
N LYS A 28 -9.13 -15.49 -8.80
CA LYS A 28 -10.14 -16.55 -8.93
C LYS A 28 -10.61 -17.11 -7.59
N VAL A 29 -9.69 -17.26 -6.62
CA VAL A 29 -10.06 -17.74 -5.27
C VAL A 29 -10.93 -16.73 -4.55
N PHE A 30 -10.62 -15.44 -4.69
CA PHE A 30 -11.38 -14.36 -4.03
C PHE A 30 -12.64 -13.92 -4.76
N ASP A 31 -12.87 -14.31 -6.01
CA ASP A 31 -14.01 -13.89 -6.85
C ASP A 31 -15.37 -14.03 -6.16
N LYS A 32 -15.62 -15.18 -5.52
CA LYS A 32 -16.90 -15.41 -4.80
C LYS A 32 -17.07 -14.48 -3.60
N TRP A 33 -15.98 -14.20 -2.89
CA TRP A 33 -16.00 -13.28 -1.75
C TRP A 33 -16.18 -11.83 -2.24
N GLU A 34 -15.48 -11.44 -3.28
CA GLU A 34 -15.59 -10.11 -3.89
C GLU A 34 -17.02 -9.84 -4.41
N LYS A 35 -17.62 -10.77 -5.12
CA LYS A 35 -19.01 -10.66 -5.58
C LYS A 35 -20.00 -10.50 -4.42
N ARG A 36 -19.77 -11.18 -3.29
CA ARG A 36 -20.59 -10.99 -2.09
C ARG A 36 -20.35 -9.62 -1.45
N GLY A 37 -19.10 -9.20 -1.33
CA GLY A 37 -18.73 -7.90 -0.81
C GLY A 37 -19.37 -6.76 -1.60
N LYS A 38 -19.28 -6.78 -2.93
CA LYS A 38 -19.95 -5.80 -3.81
C LYS A 38 -21.46 -5.71 -3.53
N LYS A 39 -22.15 -6.84 -3.33
CA LYS A 39 -23.58 -6.85 -2.97
C LYS A 39 -23.85 -6.20 -1.62
N VAL A 40 -22.99 -6.45 -0.61
CA VAL A 40 -23.12 -5.86 0.73
C VAL A 40 -22.90 -4.35 0.69
N VAL A 41 -21.86 -3.88 -0.01
CA VAL A 41 -21.55 -2.45 -0.16
C VAL A 41 -22.68 -1.72 -0.89
N ARG A 42 -23.22 -2.29 -2.00
CA ARG A 42 -24.37 -1.72 -2.70
C ARG A 42 -25.60 -1.62 -1.81
N ARG A 43 -25.87 -2.65 -0.98
CA ARG A 43 -26.99 -2.63 -0.03
C ARG A 43 -26.79 -1.59 1.08
N TYR A 44 -25.55 -1.42 1.56
CA TYR A 44 -25.22 -0.38 2.55
C TYR A 44 -25.47 1.01 1.99
N ARG A 45 -25.07 1.27 0.75
CA ARG A 45 -25.28 2.53 0.04
C ARG A 45 -26.71 2.75 -0.42
N ASP A 46 -27.60 1.79 -0.17
CA ASP A 46 -28.99 1.79 -0.63
C ASP A 46 -29.16 2.00 -2.16
N GLU A 47 -28.17 1.53 -2.93
CA GLU A 47 -28.21 1.54 -4.40
C GLU A 47 -29.27 0.54 -4.88
N ARG A 48 -30.42 1.07 -5.32
CA ARG A 48 -31.53 0.27 -5.83
C ARG A 48 -31.65 0.45 -7.34
N ASP A 49 -32.08 -0.60 -8.01
CA ASP A 49 -32.44 -0.48 -9.42
C ASP A 49 -33.66 0.46 -9.55
N ALA A 50 -33.59 1.41 -10.50
CA ALA A 50 -34.52 2.52 -10.68
C ALA A 50 -36.00 2.10 -10.96
N ILE A 51 -36.27 0.80 -11.09
CA ILE A 51 -37.56 0.23 -11.42
C ILE A 51 -38.40 -0.09 -10.17
N GLU A 52 -37.79 -0.17 -8.99
CA GLU A 52 -38.55 -0.40 -7.77
C GLU A 52 -39.06 0.93 -7.21
N MET A 53 -40.39 1.09 -7.27
CA MET A 53 -41.11 2.19 -6.59
C MET A 53 -40.58 2.43 -5.19
N PRO A 54 -40.43 3.69 -4.74
CA PRO A 54 -39.88 4.05 -3.45
C PRO A 54 -40.83 3.66 -2.33
N ARG A 55 -40.89 2.39 -1.96
CA ARG A 55 -41.39 2.02 -0.65
C ARG A 55 -40.29 2.43 0.35
N MET A 56 -40.65 3.23 1.34
CA MET A 56 -39.77 3.58 2.48
C MET A 56 -39.32 2.28 3.16
N LYS A 57 -38.21 1.72 2.71
CA LYS A 57 -37.59 0.56 3.33
C LYS A 57 -36.47 1.08 4.21
N PHE A 58 -36.54 0.80 5.49
CA PHE A 58 -35.50 1.13 6.43
C PHE A 58 -34.25 0.28 6.15
N ASN A 59 -33.09 0.93 5.98
CA ASN A 59 -31.83 0.22 5.76
C ASN A 59 -31.21 -0.18 7.11
N ILE A 60 -31.59 -1.36 7.60
CA ILE A 60 -31.09 -1.92 8.86
C ILE A 60 -29.56 -2.07 8.83
N LEU A 61 -28.96 -2.44 7.69
CA LEU A 61 -27.53 -2.61 7.58
C LEU A 61 -26.81 -1.27 7.82
N TRP A 62 -27.26 -0.21 7.16
CA TRP A 62 -26.73 1.13 7.37
C TRP A 62 -26.85 1.58 8.82
N SER A 63 -28.03 1.39 9.43
CA SER A 63 -28.28 1.75 10.82
C SER A 63 -27.35 1.01 11.79
N ASN A 64 -27.17 -0.29 11.61
CA ASN A 64 -26.29 -1.09 12.46
C ASN A 64 -24.82 -0.64 12.33
N ILE A 65 -24.35 -0.41 11.10
CA ILE A 65 -22.98 0.04 10.84
C ILE A 65 -22.76 1.44 11.45
N SER A 66 -23.72 2.35 11.34
CA SER A 66 -23.65 3.70 11.92
C SER A 66 -23.50 3.69 13.45
N VAL A 67 -23.97 2.64 14.12
CA VAL A 67 -23.79 2.45 15.57
C VAL A 67 -22.48 1.73 15.88
N LEU A 68 -22.14 0.69 15.12
CA LEU A 68 -20.95 -0.13 15.37
C LEU A 68 -19.66 0.61 15.02
N PHE A 69 -19.66 1.40 13.96
CA PHE A 69 -18.45 2.09 13.50
C PHE A 69 -17.85 3.00 14.58
N PRO A 70 -18.59 3.97 15.18
CA PRO A 70 -18.04 4.82 16.24
C PRO A 70 -17.72 4.03 17.53
N ALA A 71 -18.38 2.90 17.77
CA ALA A 71 -18.05 2.04 18.91
C ALA A 71 -16.69 1.32 18.74
N LEU A 72 -16.31 0.99 17.50
CA LEU A 72 -15.02 0.37 17.19
C LEU A 72 -13.91 1.39 16.99
N TYR A 73 -14.21 2.50 16.33
CA TYR A 73 -13.25 3.53 16.01
C TYR A 73 -13.88 4.94 16.20
N GLY A 74 -14.10 5.32 17.46
CA GLY A 74 -14.68 6.61 17.82
C GLY A 74 -13.68 7.76 17.88
N ARG A 75 -12.39 7.45 18.04
CA ARG A 75 -11.29 8.42 18.07
C ARG A 75 -9.99 7.77 17.59
N MET A 76 -9.09 8.60 17.13
CA MET A 76 -7.74 8.16 16.75
C MET A 76 -7.02 7.52 17.95
N ALA A 77 -6.35 6.41 17.69
CA ALA A 77 -5.54 5.74 18.70
C ALA A 77 -4.33 6.61 19.08
N LYS A 78 -4.06 6.71 20.39
CA LYS A 78 -2.83 7.35 20.85
C LYS A 78 -1.76 6.27 21.06
N PRO A 79 -0.54 6.49 20.53
CA PRO A 79 0.56 5.60 20.83
C PRO A 79 0.95 5.70 22.30
N GLU A 80 1.33 4.58 22.88
CA GLU A 80 1.92 4.49 24.23
C GLU A 80 3.18 3.64 24.12
N VAL A 81 4.32 4.23 24.50
CA VAL A 81 5.61 3.55 24.41
C VAL A 81 6.15 3.31 25.81
N SER A 82 6.21 2.05 26.19
CA SER A 82 6.75 1.62 27.48
C SER A 82 7.94 0.69 27.29
N ARG A 83 8.79 0.63 28.32
CA ARG A 83 9.92 -0.30 28.32
C ARG A 83 9.46 -1.73 28.55
N ARG A 84 10.01 -2.67 27.78
CA ARG A 84 9.62 -4.07 27.84
C ARG A 84 9.74 -4.70 29.23
N PHE A 85 10.75 -4.32 30.01
CA PHE A 85 11.06 -4.93 31.30
C PHE A 85 10.82 -3.99 32.49
N MET A 86 10.24 -2.80 32.27
CA MET A 86 9.93 -1.80 33.31
C MET A 86 11.11 -1.49 34.26
N ASP A 87 12.34 -1.60 33.77
CA ASP A 87 13.52 -1.29 34.55
C ASP A 87 13.61 0.22 34.90
N SER A 88 14.33 0.56 35.94
CA SER A 88 14.38 1.92 36.49
C SER A 88 15.42 2.84 35.83
N ASP A 89 16.05 2.41 34.72
CA ASP A 89 17.03 3.21 34.03
C ASP A 89 16.43 4.52 33.51
N PRO A 90 16.95 5.69 33.97
CA PRO A 90 16.42 7.01 33.56
C PRO A 90 16.62 7.32 32.08
N VAL A 91 17.69 6.81 31.46
CA VAL A 91 17.98 7.02 30.01
C VAL A 91 16.91 6.32 29.16
N GLY A 92 16.60 5.08 29.50
CA GLY A 92 15.56 4.33 28.80
C GLY A 92 14.15 4.92 28.98
N ARG A 93 13.87 5.55 30.12
CA ARG A 93 12.60 6.27 30.34
C ARG A 93 12.52 7.49 29.43
N LEU A 94 13.60 8.26 29.33
CA LEU A 94 13.66 9.42 28.42
C LEU A 94 13.50 8.99 26.98
N ALA A 95 14.22 7.95 26.57
CA ALA A 95 14.14 7.39 25.21
C ALA A 95 12.72 6.93 24.85
N SER A 96 12.01 6.23 25.75
CA SER A 96 10.62 5.81 25.51
C SER A 96 9.67 7.01 25.36
N THR A 97 9.84 8.06 26.19
CA THR A 97 9.03 9.28 26.09
C THR A 97 9.31 10.04 24.77
N MET A 98 10.57 10.10 24.33
CA MET A 98 10.92 10.70 23.05
C MET A 98 10.32 9.92 21.88
N LEU A 99 10.44 8.60 21.90
CA LEU A 99 9.86 7.73 20.87
C LEU A 99 8.33 7.85 20.81
N GLU A 100 7.66 7.91 21.97
CA GLU A 100 6.22 8.12 22.05
C GLU A 100 5.81 9.43 21.35
N ARG A 101 6.51 10.52 21.61
CA ARG A 101 6.26 11.81 20.96
C ARG A 101 6.50 11.78 19.46
N VAL A 102 7.56 11.10 19.01
CA VAL A 102 7.85 10.96 17.58
C VAL A 102 6.73 10.17 16.89
N VAL A 103 6.32 9.04 17.47
CA VAL A 103 5.24 8.24 16.90
C VAL A 103 3.90 9.00 16.94
N GLU A 104 3.61 9.73 18.02
CA GLU A 104 2.41 10.57 18.10
C GLU A 104 2.42 11.67 17.03
N TYR A 105 3.56 12.30 16.80
CA TYR A 105 3.72 13.31 15.76
C TYR A 105 3.52 12.72 14.35
N GLU A 106 4.13 11.58 14.05
CA GLU A 106 3.95 10.86 12.78
C GLU A 106 2.47 10.53 12.52
N VAL A 107 1.79 9.97 13.51
CA VAL A 107 0.38 9.57 13.39
C VAL A 107 -0.55 10.77 13.27
N THR A 108 -0.27 11.89 13.96
CA THR A 108 -1.21 13.03 14.05
C THR A 108 -0.98 14.11 13.01
N GLN A 109 0.27 14.33 12.60
CA GLN A 109 0.64 15.49 11.78
C GLN A 109 1.04 15.13 10.35
N PHE A 110 1.73 14.01 10.17
CA PHE A 110 2.30 13.65 8.87
C PHE A 110 1.42 12.75 8.04
N ASN A 111 0.56 11.95 8.67
CA ASN A 111 -0.19 10.93 7.98
C ASN A 111 -1.68 11.17 8.09
N ASP A 112 -2.40 10.89 7.03
CA ASP A 112 -3.86 10.76 7.06
C ASP A 112 -4.29 9.43 7.73
N PHE A 113 -3.64 9.11 8.86
CA PHE A 113 -3.83 7.87 9.60
C PHE A 113 -5.27 7.68 10.03
N ASP A 114 -5.92 8.75 10.52
CA ASP A 114 -7.31 8.68 10.97
C ASP A 114 -8.25 8.31 9.81
N SER A 115 -8.07 8.93 8.65
CA SER A 115 -8.85 8.64 7.45
C SER A 115 -8.58 7.23 6.93
N ALA A 116 -7.32 6.81 6.88
CA ALA A 116 -6.95 5.46 6.47
C ALA A 116 -7.58 4.42 7.39
N MET A 117 -7.51 4.59 8.70
CA MET A 117 -8.09 3.65 9.67
C MET A 117 -9.61 3.64 9.63
N ARG A 118 -10.27 4.77 9.37
CA ARG A 118 -11.72 4.82 9.13
C ARG A 118 -12.10 3.96 7.93
N GLY A 119 -11.43 4.09 6.81
CA GLY A 119 -11.64 3.25 5.63
C GLY A 119 -11.42 1.75 5.92
N VAL A 120 -10.35 1.43 6.65
CA VAL A 120 -10.05 0.05 7.07
C VAL A 120 -11.15 -0.56 7.94
N VAL A 121 -11.67 0.19 8.91
CA VAL A 121 -12.74 -0.29 9.80
C VAL A 121 -14.05 -0.42 9.04
N GLU A 122 -14.37 0.50 8.13
CA GLU A 122 -15.56 0.41 7.28
C GLU A 122 -15.50 -0.85 6.40
N ASP A 123 -14.37 -1.10 5.73
CA ASP A 123 -14.16 -2.30 4.93
C ASP A 123 -14.18 -3.59 5.75
N ARG A 124 -13.73 -3.53 7.00
CA ARG A 124 -13.84 -4.67 7.92
C ARG A 124 -15.30 -5.00 8.25
N LEU A 125 -16.13 -3.98 8.40
CA LEU A 125 -17.55 -4.14 8.73
C LEU A 125 -18.41 -4.55 7.53
N LEU A 126 -18.08 -4.09 6.32
CA LEU A 126 -18.88 -4.31 5.11
C LEU A 126 -18.44 -5.56 4.32
N PRO A 127 -17.36 -5.53 3.54
CA PRO A 127 -16.91 -6.72 2.82
C PRO A 127 -16.23 -7.75 3.72
N GLY A 128 -15.83 -7.36 4.95
CA GLY A 128 -15.24 -8.24 5.95
C GLY A 128 -13.72 -8.25 5.98
N ARG A 129 -13.04 -7.43 5.17
CA ARG A 129 -11.59 -7.26 5.17
C ARG A 129 -11.25 -5.80 4.97
N GLY A 130 -10.57 -5.20 5.95
CA GLY A 130 -9.93 -3.90 5.85
C GLY A 130 -8.41 -4.07 5.85
N THR A 131 -7.72 -3.29 5.04
CA THR A 131 -6.27 -3.38 4.86
C THR A 131 -5.65 -2.00 4.97
N ALA A 132 -4.66 -1.86 5.86
CA ALA A 132 -3.76 -0.75 5.92
C ALA A 132 -2.39 -1.17 5.41
N TRP A 133 -1.72 -0.29 4.69
CA TRP A 133 -0.39 -0.53 4.12
C TRP A 133 0.58 0.50 4.66
N VAL A 134 1.59 0.04 5.39
CA VAL A 134 2.63 0.90 5.96
C VAL A 134 3.78 0.96 4.98
N ARG A 135 4.21 2.18 4.62
CA ARG A 135 5.36 2.41 3.75
C ARG A 135 6.51 3.05 4.54
N TYR A 136 7.69 2.90 4.05
CA TYR A 136 8.84 3.69 4.45
C TYR A 136 9.13 4.71 3.34
N GLU A 137 9.19 5.98 3.69
CA GLU A 137 9.39 7.09 2.77
C GLU A 137 10.55 7.97 3.27
N PRO A 138 11.78 7.74 2.77
CA PRO A 138 12.93 8.58 3.10
C PRO A 138 12.87 9.86 2.28
N ILE A 139 13.15 10.99 2.91
CA ILE A 139 13.42 12.25 2.24
C ILE A 139 14.94 12.34 2.04
N ILE A 140 15.35 12.23 0.79
CA ILE A 140 16.76 12.27 0.41
C ILE A 140 17.10 13.69 -0.01
N VAL A 141 18.11 14.26 0.64
CA VAL A 141 18.68 15.56 0.25
C VAL A 141 20.05 15.29 -0.38
N GLY A 142 20.20 15.71 -1.64
CA GLY A 142 21.50 15.71 -2.30
C GLY A 142 22.44 16.66 -1.54
N GLN A 143 23.54 16.16 -1.03
CA GLN A 143 24.64 17.02 -0.57
C GLN A 143 25.54 17.30 -1.76
N GLU A 144 25.79 18.60 -2.01
CA GLU A 144 26.97 18.98 -2.78
C GLU A 144 28.20 18.38 -2.06
N PRO A 145 29.15 17.79 -2.80
CA PRO A 145 30.35 17.25 -2.19
C PRO A 145 30.98 18.35 -1.35
N PRO A 146 31.48 18.02 -0.13
CA PRO A 146 32.16 19.02 0.67
C PRO A 146 33.25 19.65 -0.18
N GLU A 147 33.23 20.99 -0.33
CA GLU A 147 34.29 21.71 -1.01
C GLU A 147 35.60 21.17 -0.45
N ALA A 148 36.38 20.51 -1.33
CA ALA A 148 37.69 20.00 -0.92
C ALA A 148 38.42 21.12 -0.21
N ALA A 149 38.77 20.87 1.04
CA ALA A 149 39.43 21.88 1.89
C ALA A 149 40.59 22.45 1.08
N THR A 150 40.39 23.64 0.54
CA THR A 150 41.37 24.39 -0.23
C THR A 150 42.54 24.73 0.66
N GLY A 151 43.54 23.88 0.63
CA GLY A 151 44.75 24.03 1.45
C GLY A 151 45.91 23.13 1.07
N ILE A 152 45.76 22.29 0.05
CA ILE A 152 46.88 21.50 -0.47
C ILE A 152 46.92 21.72 -1.97
N GLU A 153 48.01 22.34 -2.45
CA GLU A 153 48.28 22.48 -3.87
C GLU A 153 48.28 21.08 -4.51
N PRO A 154 47.53 20.86 -5.63
CA PRO A 154 47.49 19.58 -6.27
C PRO A 154 48.85 19.24 -6.86
N ASP A 155 49.51 18.23 -6.36
CA ASP A 155 50.63 17.58 -7.03
C ASP A 155 50.08 16.92 -8.32
N GLU A 156 50.73 17.21 -9.43
CA GLU A 156 50.27 16.80 -10.78
C GLU A 156 50.09 15.29 -10.86
N GLY A 157 48.86 14.80 -11.00
CA GLY A 157 48.62 13.45 -11.45
C GLY A 157 47.53 12.61 -10.81
N ILE A 158 46.64 13.16 -9.97
CA ILE A 158 45.49 12.43 -9.48
C ILE A 158 44.21 13.11 -9.97
N GLU A 159 43.64 12.64 -11.09
CA GLU A 159 42.26 12.90 -11.43
C GLU A 159 41.35 12.24 -10.40
N ILE A 160 40.84 13.01 -9.45
CA ILE A 160 39.75 12.57 -8.58
C ILE A 160 38.45 12.70 -9.39
N THR A 161 38.26 11.72 -10.29
CA THR A 161 36.99 11.52 -11.02
C THR A 161 36.12 10.52 -10.24
N ASN A 162 35.60 10.91 -9.09
CA ASN A 162 34.37 10.30 -8.54
C ASN A 162 33.81 11.23 -7.46
N THR A 163 33.13 12.26 -7.90
CA THR A 163 32.20 12.99 -7.08
C THR A 163 30.87 12.21 -7.09
N GLU A 164 30.84 11.07 -6.43
CA GLU A 164 29.56 10.43 -6.14
C GLU A 164 28.80 11.37 -5.21
N GLU A 165 27.66 11.87 -5.67
CA GLU A 165 26.72 12.58 -4.82
C GLU A 165 26.37 11.66 -3.64
N ILE A 166 26.78 12.04 -2.45
CA ILE A 166 26.45 11.27 -1.24
C ILE A 166 25.01 11.61 -0.90
N GLU A 167 24.10 10.75 -1.28
CA GLU A 167 22.70 10.84 -0.88
C GLU A 167 22.61 10.68 0.64
N ARG A 168 22.14 11.72 1.31
CA ARG A 168 21.87 11.68 2.75
C ARG A 168 20.37 11.68 2.99
N VAL A 169 19.91 10.71 3.78
CA VAL A 169 18.55 10.73 4.31
C VAL A 169 18.44 11.83 5.36
N ASP A 170 17.71 12.90 5.07
CA ASP A 170 17.46 14.00 6.01
C ASP A 170 16.39 13.62 7.03
N SER A 171 15.29 13.07 6.56
CA SER A 171 14.21 12.56 7.41
C SER A 171 13.57 11.33 6.77
N ALA A 172 12.86 10.56 7.57
CA ALA A 172 12.14 9.38 7.12
C ALA A 172 10.77 9.33 7.77
N HIS A 173 9.75 9.03 6.99
CA HIS A 173 8.37 8.92 7.42
C HIS A 173 7.82 7.51 7.17
N SER A 174 6.78 7.16 7.92
CA SER A 174 6.10 5.87 7.78
C SER A 174 4.61 6.08 7.50
N PRO A 175 4.24 6.56 6.29
CA PRO A 175 2.85 6.76 5.94
C PRO A 175 2.05 5.47 5.97
N VAL A 176 0.78 5.60 6.37
CA VAL A 176 -0.18 4.50 6.43
C VAL A 176 -1.26 4.74 5.41
N ASP A 177 -1.22 3.99 4.32
CA ASP A 177 -2.18 4.09 3.24
C ASP A 177 -3.38 3.17 3.49
N TYR A 178 -4.58 3.65 3.19
CA TYR A 178 -5.74 2.79 3.04
C TYR A 178 -5.68 2.06 1.71
N VAL A 179 -5.81 0.74 1.75
CA VAL A 179 -5.93 -0.09 0.55
C VAL A 179 -7.39 -0.53 0.40
N TYR A 180 -8.00 -0.13 -0.71
CA TYR A 180 -9.38 -0.51 -1.00
C TYR A 180 -9.52 -2.04 -1.03
N TRP A 181 -10.59 -2.56 -0.47
CA TRP A 181 -10.76 -3.98 -0.19
C TRP A 181 -10.65 -4.91 -1.42
N THR A 182 -10.93 -4.41 -2.64
CA THR A 182 -10.73 -5.18 -3.89
C THR A 182 -9.30 -5.16 -4.38
N ASP A 183 -8.51 -4.17 -3.94
CA ASP A 183 -7.17 -3.94 -4.47
C ASP A 183 -6.09 -4.70 -3.70
N PHE A 184 -6.45 -5.40 -2.64
CA PHE A 184 -5.54 -6.25 -1.88
C PHE A 184 -5.70 -7.72 -2.25
N LEU A 185 -4.59 -8.36 -2.65
CA LEU A 185 -4.50 -9.78 -2.93
C LEU A 185 -3.38 -10.43 -2.09
N HIS A 186 -3.51 -11.72 -1.86
CA HIS A 186 -2.46 -12.51 -1.23
C HIS A 186 -2.47 -13.95 -1.74
N SER A 187 -1.38 -14.69 -1.51
CA SER A 187 -1.34 -16.10 -1.87
C SER A 187 -2.47 -16.87 -1.17
N PRO A 188 -3.15 -17.80 -1.88
CA PRO A 188 -4.13 -18.66 -1.27
C PRO A 188 -3.53 -19.44 -0.10
N ALA A 189 -4.14 -19.33 1.09
CA ALA A 189 -3.68 -19.96 2.32
C ALA A 189 -4.86 -20.16 3.27
N ARG A 190 -4.75 -21.09 4.22
CA ARG A 190 -5.75 -21.30 5.27
C ARG A 190 -5.57 -20.31 6.42
N THR A 191 -4.31 -20.06 6.77
CA THR A 191 -3.92 -19.16 7.86
C THR A 191 -3.04 -18.04 7.32
N TRP A 192 -2.95 -16.94 8.06
CA TRP A 192 -2.12 -15.82 7.65
C TRP A 192 -0.61 -16.16 7.64
N ASP A 193 -0.19 -17.09 8.47
CA ASP A 193 1.21 -17.53 8.54
C ASP A 193 1.66 -18.27 7.28
N GLU A 194 0.74 -18.96 6.61
CA GLU A 194 1.01 -19.67 5.35
C GLU A 194 1.10 -18.73 4.15
N VAL A 195 0.66 -17.48 4.30
CA VAL A 195 0.71 -16.48 3.22
C VAL A 195 2.17 -16.13 2.94
N TRP A 196 2.65 -16.42 1.72
CA TRP A 196 4.03 -16.19 1.33
C TRP A 196 4.25 -14.96 0.45
N TRP A 197 3.19 -14.41 -0.18
CA TRP A 197 3.22 -13.11 -0.83
C TRP A 197 1.93 -12.35 -0.58
N VAL A 198 2.05 -11.03 -0.56
CA VAL A 198 0.94 -10.08 -0.51
C VAL A 198 1.10 -9.07 -1.63
N SER A 199 -0.01 -8.56 -2.14
CA SER A 199 -0.01 -7.57 -3.21
C SER A 199 -1.10 -6.54 -3.01
N ARG A 200 -0.82 -5.32 -3.48
CA ARG A 200 -1.83 -4.29 -3.68
C ARG A 200 -1.80 -3.76 -5.11
N TRP A 201 -2.97 -3.39 -5.62
CA TRP A 201 -3.06 -2.66 -6.86
C TRP A 201 -2.85 -1.17 -6.61
N VAL A 202 -1.95 -0.56 -7.39
CA VAL A 202 -1.66 0.87 -7.37
C VAL A 202 -2.00 1.43 -8.74
N TYR A 203 -2.69 2.56 -8.76
CA TYR A 203 -3.09 3.24 -9.99
C TYR A 203 -2.20 4.46 -10.19
N MET A 204 -1.35 4.41 -11.21
CA MET A 204 -0.36 5.46 -11.51
C MET A 204 -0.70 6.19 -12.79
N THR A 205 -0.47 7.50 -12.80
CA THR A 205 -0.47 8.28 -14.03
C THR A 205 0.75 7.93 -14.88
N PRO A 206 0.75 8.23 -16.19
CA PRO A 206 1.92 8.00 -17.04
C PRO A 206 3.17 8.72 -16.52
N GLU A 207 2.99 9.95 -16.00
CA GLU A 207 4.07 10.78 -15.49
C GLU A 207 4.71 10.16 -14.23
N GLU A 208 3.88 9.78 -13.25
CA GLU A 208 4.32 9.10 -12.02
C GLU A 208 5.04 7.77 -12.32
N GLY A 209 4.53 7.04 -13.32
CA GLY A 209 5.12 5.78 -13.71
C GLY A 209 6.49 5.93 -14.41
N ILE A 210 6.63 6.96 -15.25
CA ILE A 210 7.90 7.25 -15.91
C ILE A 210 8.95 7.75 -14.91
N GLU A 211 8.55 8.60 -13.97
CA GLU A 211 9.42 9.07 -12.90
C GLU A 211 9.97 7.90 -12.06
N ARG A 212 9.12 6.92 -11.76
CA ARG A 212 9.47 5.80 -10.88
C ARG A 212 10.20 4.65 -11.59
N PHE A 213 9.79 4.32 -12.82
CA PHE A 213 10.27 3.14 -13.55
C PHE A 213 11.01 3.48 -14.84
N GLY A 214 11.13 4.76 -15.17
CA GLY A 214 11.80 5.20 -16.38
C GLY A 214 11.00 4.94 -17.66
N ASP A 215 11.70 4.96 -18.79
CA ASP A 215 11.10 4.90 -20.13
C ASP A 215 10.35 3.60 -20.45
N VAL A 216 10.64 2.53 -19.75
CA VAL A 216 9.95 1.23 -19.90
C VAL A 216 8.45 1.38 -19.65
N PHE A 217 8.08 2.27 -18.73
CA PHE A 217 6.67 2.51 -18.38
C PHE A 217 5.82 3.10 -19.51
N LYS A 218 6.44 3.72 -20.52
CA LYS A 218 5.73 4.24 -21.70
C LYS A 218 4.97 3.17 -22.48
N ASN A 219 5.38 1.91 -22.35
CA ASN A 219 4.77 0.77 -23.03
C ASN A 219 3.66 0.09 -22.20
N VAL A 220 3.40 0.55 -20.97
CA VAL A 220 2.41 -0.04 -20.09
C VAL A 220 1.00 0.40 -20.51
N PRO A 221 0.05 -0.55 -20.68
CA PRO A 221 -1.32 -0.21 -21.06
C PRO A 221 -2.04 0.58 -19.96
N LEU A 222 -2.73 1.64 -20.39
CA LEU A 222 -3.54 2.47 -19.51
C LEU A 222 -4.99 1.99 -19.51
N HIS A 223 -5.58 1.89 -18.34
CA HIS A 223 -6.95 1.46 -18.11
C HIS A 223 -7.81 2.63 -17.62
N ASP A 224 -9.08 2.65 -18.00
CA ASP A 224 -10.04 3.54 -17.39
C ASP A 224 -10.36 3.03 -15.97
N GLN A 225 -10.26 3.88 -14.97
CA GLN A 225 -10.63 3.52 -13.59
C GLN A 225 -12.11 3.11 -13.46
N ASN A 226 -12.94 3.48 -14.43
CA ASN A 226 -14.36 3.14 -14.47
C ASN A 226 -14.63 1.66 -14.77
N ASP A 227 -13.68 0.90 -15.30
CA ASP A 227 -13.87 -0.52 -15.57
C ASP A 227 -14.02 -1.36 -14.29
N ASP A 228 -13.46 -0.87 -13.18
CA ASP A 228 -13.58 -1.52 -11.86
C ASP A 228 -14.74 -0.96 -11.02
N ILE A 229 -15.30 0.20 -11.39
CA ILE A 229 -16.48 0.80 -10.74
C ILE A 229 -17.69 0.39 -11.55
N ASP A 230 -18.65 -0.28 -10.87
CA ASP A 230 -19.90 -0.76 -11.49
C ASP A 230 -20.56 0.37 -12.32
N SER A 231 -20.44 0.30 -13.64
CA SER A 231 -20.78 1.35 -14.62
C SER A 231 -22.27 1.70 -14.69
N LYS A 232 -23.08 1.10 -13.82
CA LYS A 232 -24.54 1.31 -13.77
C LYS A 232 -24.97 2.56 -12.99
N ASN A 233 -24.04 3.23 -12.28
CA ASN A 233 -24.38 4.45 -11.58
C ASN A 233 -24.10 5.67 -12.49
N PRO A 234 -25.13 6.38 -13.00
CA PRO A 234 -24.96 7.50 -13.93
C PRO A 234 -24.23 8.71 -13.33
N MET A 235 -24.09 8.80 -12.02
CA MET A 235 -23.29 9.86 -11.37
C MET A 235 -21.79 9.56 -11.38
N THR A 236 -21.40 8.29 -11.36
CA THR A 236 -19.98 7.89 -11.44
C THR A 236 -19.52 7.66 -12.88
N ALA A 237 -20.42 7.31 -13.80
CA ALA A 237 -20.10 7.08 -15.22
C ALA A 237 -19.63 8.34 -15.99
N LYS A 238 -19.79 9.54 -15.44
CA LYS A 238 -19.41 10.82 -16.08
C LYS A 238 -18.12 11.43 -15.55
N ALA A 239 -17.54 10.93 -14.46
CA ALA A 239 -16.25 11.38 -14.02
C ALA A 239 -15.18 10.67 -14.88
N THR A 240 -14.74 11.34 -15.93
CA THR A 240 -13.58 10.91 -16.71
C THR A 240 -12.34 11.10 -15.84
N TYR A 241 -12.10 10.14 -14.94
CA TYR A 241 -10.79 10.02 -14.31
C TYR A 241 -9.83 9.65 -15.44
N GLY A 242 -8.72 10.38 -15.56
CA GLY A 242 -7.73 10.11 -16.61
C GLY A 242 -7.31 8.64 -16.61
N LYS A 243 -6.90 8.14 -17.76
CA LYS A 243 -6.41 6.77 -17.89
C LYS A 243 -5.18 6.58 -17.03
N LYS A 244 -5.19 5.54 -16.21
CA LYS A 244 -4.09 5.17 -15.29
C LYS A 244 -3.61 3.76 -15.59
N ALA A 245 -2.33 3.53 -15.36
CA ALA A 245 -1.80 2.19 -15.36
C ALA A 245 -2.16 1.49 -14.04
N LYS A 246 -2.64 0.25 -14.12
CA LYS A 246 -2.91 -0.58 -12.95
C LYS A 246 -1.70 -1.49 -12.72
N VAL A 247 -0.98 -1.25 -11.65
CA VAL A 247 0.29 -1.92 -11.32
C VAL A 247 0.15 -2.63 -9.99
N ALA A 248 0.53 -3.90 -9.95
CA ALA A 248 0.58 -4.69 -8.72
C ALA A 248 1.93 -4.52 -8.05
N GLU A 249 1.93 -4.03 -6.82
CA GLU A 249 3.07 -4.08 -5.91
C GLU A 249 3.03 -5.40 -5.14
N ILE A 250 4.00 -6.26 -5.33
CA ILE A 250 4.01 -7.62 -4.79
C ILE A 250 5.18 -7.78 -3.83
N TRP A 251 4.88 -8.12 -2.58
CA TRP A 251 5.86 -8.37 -1.54
C TRP A 251 6.01 -9.87 -1.32
N ASN A 252 7.14 -10.43 -1.72
CA ASN A 252 7.46 -11.83 -1.51
C ASN A 252 8.17 -12.02 -0.16
N LYS A 253 7.49 -12.65 0.81
CA LYS A 253 8.04 -12.91 2.14
C LYS A 253 9.21 -13.91 2.15
N ARG A 254 9.27 -14.81 1.17
CA ARG A 254 10.30 -15.84 1.09
C ARG A 254 11.63 -15.26 0.62
N THR A 255 11.58 -14.51 -0.47
CA THR A 255 12.79 -13.91 -1.07
C THR A 255 13.11 -12.53 -0.48
N LYS A 256 12.17 -11.93 0.29
CA LYS A 256 12.25 -10.57 0.82
C LYS A 256 12.45 -9.52 -0.28
N LYS A 257 11.95 -9.81 -1.48
CA LYS A 257 11.98 -8.90 -2.64
C LYS A 257 10.59 -8.31 -2.89
N VAL A 258 10.58 -7.12 -3.47
CA VAL A 258 9.38 -6.45 -3.96
C VAL A 258 9.44 -6.44 -5.48
N CYS A 259 8.35 -6.88 -6.11
CA CYS A 259 8.22 -6.91 -7.57
C CYS A 259 7.03 -6.02 -7.98
N TRP A 260 7.17 -5.38 -9.14
CA TRP A 260 6.13 -4.54 -9.72
C TRP A 260 5.70 -5.13 -11.05
N VAL A 261 4.41 -5.42 -11.18
CA VAL A 261 3.85 -6.07 -12.38
C VAL A 261 2.66 -5.26 -12.87
N ALA A 262 2.74 -4.75 -14.09
CA ALA A 262 1.66 -3.97 -14.67
C ALA A 262 0.63 -4.87 -15.34
N LYS A 263 -0.66 -4.62 -15.11
CA LYS A 263 -1.74 -5.37 -15.75
C LYS A 263 -1.68 -5.24 -17.27
N GLY A 264 -1.61 -6.37 -17.96
CA GLY A 264 -1.55 -6.40 -19.43
C GLY A 264 -0.15 -6.13 -20.02
N TYR A 265 0.88 -6.00 -19.20
CA TYR A 265 2.27 -5.90 -19.63
C TYR A 265 3.04 -7.14 -19.16
N PRO A 266 3.67 -7.93 -20.08
CA PRO A 266 4.20 -9.25 -19.76
C PRO A 266 5.51 -9.21 -18.96
N GLN A 267 6.21 -8.09 -18.93
CA GLN A 267 7.49 -7.93 -18.21
C GLN A 267 7.23 -7.40 -16.79
N ALA A 268 8.10 -7.77 -15.84
CA ALA A 268 8.07 -7.29 -14.46
C ALA A 268 9.15 -6.22 -14.25
#